data_e7295af912683a8a21c8a7f9f60ad000
#
_entry.id   e7295af912683a8a21c8a7f9f60ad000
#
_cell.length_a   1.000
_cell.length_b   1.000
_cell.length_c   1.000
_cell.angle_alpha   90.00
_cell.angle_beta   90.00
_cell.angle_gamma   90.00
#
_symmetry.space_group_name_H-M   'P 1'
#
loop_
_entity.id
_entity.type
_entity.pdbx_description
1 polymer ?
#
loop_
_entity_poly.entity_id
_entity_poly.type
_entity_poly.pdbx_seq_one_letter_code
_entity_poly.pdbx_strand_id
1 'polypeptide(L)'
;MNANSYITTDELIYTINHSKEIDRGDEMGPFAVKRGKYVYVYRTWQDARDEEERKPMWQMMIPVNIESLSELYEREDLDADDLESKGFWPLIELISKYAHTPLVFRGTALSEDDKEELRHRLMGYFKDHSFSEDYRNGRLDAMYGVMCQLGMEDDYDATKGSYEAMKIKAVND
;
A
#
# COMPACT_ATOMS: atom_id res chain seq x y z
N MET A 1 -1.81 -18.21 -22.08
CA MET A 1 -2.29 -17.35 -20.99
C MET A 1 -1.12 -16.50 -20.56
N ASN A 2 -1.19 -15.20 -20.84
CA ASN A 2 -0.09 -14.28 -20.60
C ASN A 2 0.13 -14.13 -19.11
N ALA A 3 1.41 -14.15 -18.73
CA ALA A 3 1.86 -13.92 -17.37
C ALA A 3 1.09 -12.74 -16.74
N ASN A 4 0.57 -12.94 -15.54
CA ASN A 4 0.00 -11.88 -14.72
C ASN A 4 1.04 -10.77 -14.61
N SER A 5 0.93 -9.74 -15.43
CA SER A 5 1.75 -8.56 -15.26
C SER A 5 1.26 -7.86 -14.01
N TYR A 6 2.01 -7.98 -12.94
CA TYR A 6 1.81 -7.18 -11.73
C TYR A 6 1.93 -5.69 -12.09
N ILE A 7 1.21 -4.85 -11.34
CA ILE A 7 1.26 -3.39 -11.53
C ILE A 7 1.94 -2.79 -10.31
N THR A 8 3.06 -2.10 -10.54
CA THR A 8 3.71 -1.28 -9.51
C THR A 8 2.94 0.01 -9.25
N THR A 9 3.21 0.67 -8.13
CA THR A 9 2.60 1.98 -7.82
C THR A 9 2.96 3.03 -8.88
N ASP A 10 4.19 3.00 -9.37
CA ASP A 10 4.64 3.95 -10.40
C ASP A 10 3.96 3.67 -11.75
N GLU A 11 3.76 2.41 -12.12
CA GLU A 11 3.00 2.02 -13.31
C GLU A 11 1.52 2.38 -13.20
N LEU A 12 0.92 2.24 -12.02
CA LEU A 12 -0.45 2.70 -11.75
C LEU A 12 -0.55 4.21 -12.03
N ILE A 13 0.31 5.00 -11.42
CA ILE A 13 0.34 6.46 -11.58
C ILE A 13 0.61 6.82 -13.04
N TYR A 14 1.62 6.20 -13.66
CA TYR A 14 1.94 6.43 -15.06
C TYR A 14 0.76 6.15 -15.97
N THR A 15 0.08 5.02 -15.76
CA THR A 15 -1.07 4.62 -16.59
C THR A 15 -2.23 5.58 -16.42
N ILE A 16 -2.56 6.00 -15.20
CA ILE A 16 -3.61 7.01 -14.97
C ILE A 16 -3.27 8.31 -15.71
N ASN A 17 -2.02 8.75 -15.66
CA ASN A 17 -1.60 10.04 -16.22
C ASN A 17 -1.46 10.04 -17.75
N HIS A 18 -1.37 8.86 -18.39
CA HIS A 18 -1.02 8.78 -19.83
C HIS A 18 -1.95 7.88 -20.65
N SER A 19 -2.90 7.17 -20.03
CA SER A 19 -3.79 6.28 -20.78
C SER A 19 -4.90 7.05 -21.47
N LYS A 20 -4.98 6.90 -22.78
CA LYS A 20 -6.07 7.46 -23.58
C LYS A 20 -7.45 6.82 -23.27
N GLU A 21 -7.48 5.64 -22.67
CA GLU A 21 -8.72 4.96 -22.29
C GLU A 21 -9.30 5.52 -21.00
N ILE A 22 -8.44 6.06 -20.13
CA ILE A 22 -8.81 6.76 -18.89
C ILE A 22 -9.00 8.26 -19.15
N ASP A 23 -8.34 8.79 -20.18
CA ASP A 23 -8.44 10.19 -20.59
C ASP A 23 -9.80 10.45 -21.27
N ARG A 24 -10.52 11.47 -20.81
CA ARG A 24 -11.83 11.86 -21.30
C ARG A 24 -11.81 12.63 -22.64
N GLY A 25 -10.66 12.71 -23.29
CA GLY A 25 -10.55 13.36 -24.62
C GLY A 25 -10.46 14.88 -24.60
N ASP A 26 -10.69 15.50 -23.45
CA ASP A 26 -10.40 16.90 -23.20
C ASP A 26 -9.00 16.99 -22.57
N GLU A 27 -8.29 18.07 -22.78
CA GLU A 27 -6.89 18.29 -22.31
C GLU A 27 -6.66 18.10 -20.80
N MET A 28 -7.66 17.59 -20.06
CA MET A 28 -7.76 17.59 -18.62
C MET A 28 -8.16 16.23 -18.03
N GLY A 29 -7.60 15.14 -18.55
CA GLY A 29 -7.80 13.80 -18.00
C GLY A 29 -7.35 13.66 -16.54
N PRO A 30 -7.73 12.56 -15.87
CA PRO A 30 -7.37 12.34 -14.47
C PRO A 30 -5.86 12.35 -14.29
N PHE A 31 -5.43 12.93 -13.17
CA PHE A 31 -4.03 13.03 -12.80
C PHE A 31 -3.80 12.39 -11.45
N ALA A 32 -2.84 11.49 -11.37
CA ALA A 32 -2.51 10.78 -10.14
C ALA A 32 -1.13 11.19 -9.62
N VAL A 33 -1.03 11.31 -8.31
CA VAL A 33 0.23 11.58 -7.62
C VAL A 33 0.28 10.81 -6.30
N LYS A 34 1.45 10.24 -5.96
CA LYS A 34 1.68 9.61 -4.67
C LYS A 34 2.05 10.65 -3.64
N ARG A 35 1.36 10.62 -2.49
CA ARG A 35 1.71 11.39 -1.30
C ARG A 35 1.61 10.48 -0.08
N GLY A 36 2.74 10.15 0.51
CA GLY A 36 2.79 9.23 1.65
C GLY A 36 2.25 7.84 1.32
N LYS A 37 1.23 7.40 2.07
CA LYS A 37 0.60 6.07 1.95
C LYS A 37 -0.54 6.01 0.93
N TYR A 38 -0.75 7.07 0.16
CA TYR A 38 -1.87 7.16 -0.78
C TYR A 38 -1.44 7.62 -2.17
N VAL A 39 -2.17 7.13 -3.17
CA VAL A 39 -2.20 7.72 -4.51
C VAL A 39 -3.47 8.55 -4.60
N TYR A 40 -3.32 9.83 -4.79
CA TYR A 40 -4.42 10.77 -4.98
C TYR A 40 -4.71 10.91 -6.45
N VAL A 41 -5.97 10.78 -6.83
CA VAL A 41 -6.44 10.96 -8.20
C VAL A 41 -7.24 12.26 -8.25
N TYR A 42 -6.84 13.16 -9.11
CA TYR A 42 -7.45 14.46 -9.35
C TYR A 42 -8.14 14.45 -10.70
N ARG A 43 -9.09 15.36 -10.90
CA ARG A 43 -9.74 15.57 -12.18
C ARG A 43 -8.73 16.05 -13.24
N THR A 44 -7.82 16.92 -12.82
CA THR A 44 -6.79 17.51 -13.69
C THR A 44 -5.46 17.64 -12.95
N TRP A 45 -4.34 17.79 -13.70
CA TRP A 45 -3.06 18.11 -13.10
C TRP A 45 -3.06 19.50 -12.43
N GLN A 46 -3.90 20.42 -12.90
CA GLN A 46 -4.05 21.75 -12.31
C GLN A 46 -4.63 21.66 -10.90
N ASP A 47 -5.65 20.81 -10.71
CA ASP A 47 -6.25 20.56 -9.39
C ASP A 47 -5.21 20.02 -8.40
N ALA A 48 -4.33 19.11 -8.86
CA ALA A 48 -3.26 18.55 -8.04
C ALA A 48 -2.21 19.60 -7.61
N ARG A 49 -1.98 20.60 -8.46
CA ARG A 49 -1.04 21.69 -8.21
C ARG A 49 -1.64 22.77 -7.32
N ASP A 50 -2.92 23.07 -7.53
CA ASP A 50 -3.59 24.18 -6.86
C ASP A 50 -4.28 23.74 -5.55
N GLU A 51 -4.14 22.47 -5.18
CA GLU A 51 -4.70 21.93 -3.94
C GLU A 51 -4.09 22.60 -2.70
N GLU A 52 -4.96 23.16 -1.87
CA GLU A 52 -4.64 23.69 -0.56
C GLU A 52 -4.98 22.67 0.54
N GLU A 53 -4.23 22.66 1.66
CA GLU A 53 -4.48 21.75 2.80
C GLU A 53 -5.93 21.79 3.33
N ARG A 54 -6.61 22.94 3.17
CA ARG A 54 -7.99 23.14 3.65
C ARG A 54 -9.06 22.91 2.61
N LYS A 55 -8.69 22.70 1.36
CA LYS A 55 -9.60 22.42 0.24
C LYS A 55 -9.03 21.31 -0.61
N PRO A 56 -9.18 20.06 -0.18
CA PRO A 56 -8.73 18.93 -0.98
C PRO A 56 -9.51 18.91 -2.31
N MET A 57 -8.78 18.82 -3.42
CA MET A 57 -9.33 18.81 -4.78
C MET A 57 -9.27 17.41 -5.41
N TRP A 58 -8.74 16.41 -4.69
CA TRP A 58 -8.72 15.03 -5.17
C TRP A 58 -10.15 14.46 -5.26
N GLN A 59 -10.37 13.60 -6.25
CA GLN A 59 -11.64 12.88 -6.44
C GLN A 59 -11.61 11.50 -5.77
N MET A 60 -10.45 10.85 -5.81
CA MET A 60 -10.28 9.52 -5.25
C MET A 60 -8.92 9.43 -4.55
N MET A 61 -8.87 8.65 -3.48
CA MET A 61 -7.66 8.35 -2.75
C MET A 61 -7.51 6.84 -2.64
N ILE A 62 -6.40 6.32 -3.17
CA ILE A 62 -6.10 4.89 -3.27
C ILE A 62 -5.01 4.58 -2.26
N PRO A 63 -5.28 3.77 -1.20
CA PRO A 63 -4.20 3.30 -0.32
C PRO A 63 -3.18 2.49 -1.12
N VAL A 64 -1.89 2.72 -0.91
CA VAL A 64 -0.84 1.94 -1.62
C VAL A 64 -0.85 0.46 -1.25
N ASN A 65 -1.41 0.12 -0.09
CA ASN A 65 -1.60 -1.25 0.39
C ASN A 65 -3.03 -1.78 0.20
N ILE A 66 -3.82 -1.16 -0.67
CA ILE A 66 -5.20 -1.56 -0.96
C ILE A 66 -5.27 -3.06 -1.33
N GLU A 67 -6.20 -3.79 -0.74
CA GLU A 67 -6.47 -5.20 -1.04
C GLU A 67 -7.84 -5.39 -1.71
N SER A 68 -8.71 -4.39 -1.58
CA SER A 68 -10.07 -4.44 -2.10
C SER A 68 -10.54 -3.05 -2.53
N LEU A 69 -11.38 -2.98 -3.56
CA LEU A 69 -12.00 -1.73 -4.00
C LEU A 69 -12.87 -1.07 -2.92
N SER A 70 -13.32 -1.81 -1.91
CA SER A 70 -14.05 -1.25 -0.77
C SER A 70 -13.22 -0.36 0.15
N GLU A 71 -11.89 -0.35 -0.04
CA GLU A 71 -10.96 0.51 0.71
C GLU A 71 -10.66 1.83 0.00
N LEU A 72 -11.24 2.05 -1.18
CA LEU A 72 -11.13 3.33 -1.87
C LEU A 72 -11.85 4.42 -1.08
N TYR A 73 -11.22 5.57 -1.00
CA TYR A 73 -11.84 6.78 -0.46
C TYR A 73 -12.27 7.66 -1.62
N GLU A 74 -13.58 7.85 -1.74
CA GLU A 74 -14.19 8.75 -2.72
C GLU A 74 -14.73 9.98 -1.98
N ARG A 75 -14.70 11.13 -2.64
CA ARG A 75 -15.33 12.30 -2.07
C ARG A 75 -16.85 12.18 -2.20
N GLU A 76 -17.57 12.57 -1.15
CA GLU A 76 -19.04 12.53 -1.10
C GLU A 76 -19.73 13.45 -2.14
N ASP A 77 -18.97 14.42 -2.69
CA ASP A 77 -19.45 15.36 -3.70
C ASP A 77 -19.15 14.93 -5.15
N LEU A 78 -18.70 13.68 -5.36
CA LEU A 78 -18.60 13.10 -6.71
C LEU A 78 -20.02 12.95 -7.28
N ASP A 79 -20.26 13.65 -8.37
CA ASP A 79 -21.53 13.56 -9.09
C ASP A 79 -21.67 12.16 -9.70
N ALA A 80 -22.82 11.52 -9.54
CA ALA A 80 -23.06 10.18 -10.10
C ALA A 80 -22.81 10.14 -11.62
N ASP A 81 -23.01 11.26 -12.32
CA ASP A 81 -22.71 11.42 -13.74
C ASP A 81 -21.20 11.32 -14.05
N ASP A 82 -20.34 11.65 -13.10
CA ASP A 82 -18.89 11.48 -13.23
C ASP A 82 -18.47 10.00 -13.17
N LEU A 83 -19.21 9.17 -12.45
CA LEU A 83 -19.00 7.74 -12.33
C LEU A 83 -19.43 6.96 -13.58
N GLU A 84 -20.41 7.46 -14.34
CA GLU A 84 -20.90 6.85 -15.59
C GLU A 84 -20.03 7.21 -16.81
N SER A 85 -19.05 8.09 -16.64
CA SER A 85 -18.17 8.49 -17.74
C SER A 85 -17.33 7.31 -18.26
N LYS A 86 -17.10 7.27 -19.57
CA LYS A 86 -16.36 6.18 -20.25
C LYS A 86 -14.94 5.94 -19.69
N GLY A 87 -14.34 6.94 -19.04
CA GLY A 87 -13.01 6.83 -18.45
C GLY A 87 -12.99 6.20 -17.05
N PHE A 88 -14.14 6.11 -16.37
CA PHE A 88 -14.20 5.60 -15.00
C PHE A 88 -13.98 4.09 -14.93
N TRP A 89 -14.61 3.31 -15.79
CA TRP A 89 -14.48 1.85 -15.78
C TRP A 89 -13.06 1.37 -16.03
N PRO A 90 -12.31 1.89 -17.03
CA PRO A 90 -10.89 1.58 -17.18
C PRO A 90 -10.05 1.93 -15.95
N LEU A 91 -10.36 3.01 -15.25
CA LEU A 91 -9.69 3.39 -14.00
C LEU A 91 -9.96 2.37 -12.90
N ILE A 92 -11.22 1.98 -12.67
CA ILE A 92 -11.59 0.97 -11.67
C ILE A 92 -10.96 -0.40 -11.99
N GLU A 93 -10.94 -0.79 -13.26
CA GLU A 93 -10.31 -2.04 -13.69
C GLU A 93 -8.79 -2.03 -13.42
N LEU A 94 -8.13 -0.91 -13.68
CA LEU A 94 -6.72 -0.69 -13.38
C LEU A 94 -6.44 -0.76 -11.87
N ILE A 95 -7.26 -0.09 -11.05
CA ILE A 95 -7.15 -0.11 -9.59
C ILE A 95 -7.42 -1.51 -9.05
N SER A 96 -8.42 -2.22 -9.58
CA SER A 96 -8.69 -3.61 -9.22
C SER A 96 -7.49 -4.51 -9.48
N LYS A 97 -6.86 -4.38 -10.65
CA LYS A 97 -5.64 -5.12 -10.98
C LYS A 97 -4.48 -4.77 -10.04
N TYR A 98 -4.34 -3.50 -9.68
CA TYR A 98 -3.35 -3.04 -8.71
C TYR A 98 -3.63 -3.64 -7.32
N ALA A 99 -4.88 -3.63 -6.85
CA ALA A 99 -5.28 -4.23 -5.56
C ALA A 99 -4.98 -5.74 -5.48
N HIS A 100 -5.06 -6.45 -6.62
CA HIS A 100 -4.68 -7.87 -6.69
C HIS A 100 -3.19 -8.11 -6.90
N THR A 101 -2.38 -7.07 -7.07
CA THR A 101 -0.92 -7.19 -7.13
C THR A 101 -0.38 -7.38 -5.72
N PRO A 102 0.41 -8.44 -5.43
CA PRO A 102 1.03 -8.59 -4.11
C PRO A 102 1.89 -7.36 -3.76
N LEU A 103 1.87 -6.94 -2.49
CA LEU A 103 2.54 -5.72 -2.02
C LEU A 103 4.02 -5.66 -2.42
N VAL A 104 4.72 -6.78 -2.35
CA VAL A 104 6.14 -6.89 -2.72
C VAL A 104 6.42 -6.46 -4.18
N PHE A 105 5.43 -6.61 -5.08
CA PHE A 105 5.57 -6.24 -6.48
C PHE A 105 5.07 -4.83 -6.81
N ARG A 106 4.44 -4.14 -5.85
CA ARG A 106 3.93 -2.78 -6.08
C ARG A 106 4.99 -1.69 -6.05
N GLY A 107 6.24 -2.04 -5.70
CA GLY A 107 7.33 -1.06 -5.58
C GLY A 107 7.10 -0.05 -4.44
N THR A 108 6.22 -0.36 -3.52
CA THR A 108 6.07 0.40 -2.28
C THR A 108 7.22 0.00 -1.37
N ALA A 109 8.36 0.65 -1.54
CA ALA A 109 9.38 0.58 -0.50
C ALA A 109 8.72 1.05 0.80
N LEU A 110 8.67 0.18 1.80
CA LEU A 110 8.29 0.57 3.15
C LEU A 110 9.19 1.72 3.57
N SER A 111 8.62 2.76 4.15
CA SER A 111 9.43 3.80 4.79
C SER A 111 10.24 3.16 5.91
N GLU A 112 11.36 3.76 6.29
CA GLU A 112 12.14 3.25 7.44
C GLU A 112 11.29 3.24 8.72
N ASP A 113 10.36 4.18 8.86
CA ASP A 113 9.40 4.20 9.99
C ASP A 113 8.46 2.99 9.96
N ASP A 114 7.94 2.60 8.79
CA ASP A 114 7.09 1.41 8.66
C ASP A 114 7.88 0.12 8.96
N LYS A 115 9.14 0.05 8.51
CA LYS A 115 10.03 -1.07 8.81
C LYS A 115 10.34 -1.15 10.31
N GLU A 116 10.60 -0.01 10.94
CA GLU A 116 10.87 0.05 12.38
C GLU A 116 9.63 -0.38 13.19
N GLU A 117 8.43 0.03 12.78
CA GLU A 117 7.19 -0.43 13.41
C GLU A 117 7.03 -1.95 13.29
N LEU A 118 7.34 -2.54 12.11
CA LEU A 118 7.30 -3.98 11.92
C LEU A 118 8.32 -4.71 12.81
N ARG A 119 9.57 -4.21 12.90
CA ARG A 119 10.59 -4.75 13.80
C ARG A 119 10.13 -4.69 15.26
N HIS A 120 9.52 -3.58 15.66
CA HIS A 120 9.01 -3.40 17.01
C HIS A 120 7.87 -4.36 17.33
N ARG A 121 6.92 -4.56 16.42
CA ARG A 121 5.83 -5.55 16.55
C ARG A 121 6.38 -6.97 16.64
N LEU A 122 7.34 -7.31 15.78
CA LEU A 122 8.00 -8.62 15.81
C LEU A 122 8.68 -8.86 17.16
N MET A 123 9.43 -7.88 17.67
CA MET A 123 10.06 -7.98 18.99
C MET A 123 9.01 -8.15 20.11
N GLY A 124 7.86 -7.51 19.98
CA GLY A 124 6.73 -7.70 20.89
C GLY A 124 6.23 -9.15 20.89
N TYR A 125 6.10 -9.78 19.73
CA TYR A 125 5.69 -11.19 19.63
C TYR A 125 6.70 -12.16 20.24
N PHE A 126 7.99 -11.90 20.08
CA PHE A 126 9.02 -12.70 20.76
C PHE A 126 8.95 -12.61 22.29
N LYS A 127 8.68 -11.41 22.82
CA LYS A 127 8.60 -11.13 24.26
C LYS A 127 7.26 -11.52 24.91
N ASP A 128 6.22 -11.71 24.11
CA ASP A 128 4.88 -12.01 24.64
C ASP A 128 4.77 -13.48 25.05
N HIS A 129 4.81 -13.71 26.34
CA HIS A 129 4.64 -15.03 26.97
C HIS A 129 3.25 -15.23 27.56
N SER A 130 2.30 -14.32 27.29
CA SER A 130 0.94 -14.40 27.83
C SER A 130 0.07 -15.46 27.14
N PHE A 131 0.49 -15.95 25.99
CA PHE A 131 -0.19 -16.96 25.20
C PHE A 131 0.56 -18.30 25.22
N SER A 132 -0.15 -19.37 24.80
CA SER A 132 0.50 -20.68 24.61
C SER A 132 1.63 -20.60 23.58
N GLU A 133 2.59 -21.52 23.70
CA GLU A 133 3.73 -21.58 22.79
C GLU A 133 3.29 -21.78 21.33
N ASP A 134 2.30 -22.65 21.09
CA ASP A 134 1.76 -22.91 19.73
C ASP A 134 1.14 -21.65 19.13
N TYR A 135 0.39 -20.89 19.90
CA TYR A 135 -0.21 -19.65 19.42
C TYR A 135 0.85 -18.59 19.08
N ARG A 136 1.86 -18.47 19.94
CA ARG A 136 2.99 -17.55 19.70
C ARG A 136 3.76 -17.95 18.45
N ASN A 137 4.08 -19.23 18.26
CA ASN A 137 4.79 -19.74 17.09
C ASN A 137 3.97 -19.46 15.82
N GLY A 138 2.66 -19.70 15.82
CA GLY A 138 1.79 -19.37 14.68
C GLY A 138 1.83 -17.88 14.32
N ARG A 139 1.89 -16.96 15.29
CA ARG A 139 2.03 -15.52 15.03
C ARG A 139 3.41 -15.16 14.45
N LEU A 140 4.47 -15.80 14.94
CA LEU A 140 5.82 -15.59 14.43
C LEU A 140 5.98 -16.12 13.00
N ASP A 141 5.40 -17.28 12.69
CA ASP A 141 5.39 -17.83 11.34
C ASP A 141 4.62 -16.92 10.37
N ALA A 142 3.45 -16.42 10.79
CA ALA A 142 2.68 -15.45 9.99
C ALA A 142 3.47 -14.16 9.75
N MET A 143 4.14 -13.63 10.78
CA MET A 143 4.96 -12.42 10.66
C MET A 143 6.18 -12.66 9.77
N TYR A 144 6.83 -13.82 9.88
CA TYR A 144 7.90 -14.21 8.97
C TYR A 144 7.44 -14.19 7.51
N GLY A 145 6.29 -14.82 7.23
CA GLY A 145 5.70 -14.80 5.88
C GLY A 145 5.45 -13.37 5.35
N VAL A 146 4.94 -12.47 6.19
CA VAL A 146 4.74 -11.06 5.83
C VAL A 146 6.08 -10.36 5.55
N MET A 147 7.08 -10.54 6.42
CA MET A 147 8.38 -9.90 6.26
C MET A 147 9.13 -10.41 5.03
N CYS A 148 9.04 -11.72 4.70
CA CYS A 148 9.55 -12.28 3.45
C CYS A 148 8.89 -11.62 2.22
N GLN A 149 7.56 -11.45 2.24
CA GLN A 149 6.84 -10.78 1.16
C GLN A 149 7.24 -9.30 0.99
N LEU A 150 7.74 -8.68 2.03
CA LEU A 150 8.20 -7.30 2.04
C LEU A 150 9.71 -7.15 1.79
N GLY A 151 10.43 -8.26 1.57
CA GLY A 151 11.89 -8.26 1.39
C GLY A 151 12.65 -7.90 2.67
N MET A 152 12.09 -8.22 3.83
CA MET A 152 12.64 -7.93 5.17
C MET A 152 13.07 -9.20 5.92
N GLU A 153 13.51 -10.23 5.22
CA GLU A 153 13.98 -11.50 5.82
C GLU A 153 15.15 -11.26 6.76
N ASP A 154 16.12 -10.46 6.33
CA ASP A 154 17.30 -10.12 7.14
C ASP A 154 16.91 -9.36 8.43
N ASP A 155 15.87 -8.50 8.35
CA ASP A 155 15.33 -7.78 9.50
C ASP A 155 14.65 -8.72 10.50
N TYR A 156 13.95 -9.75 10.01
CA TYR A 156 13.38 -10.79 10.87
C TYR A 156 14.47 -11.54 11.62
N ASP A 157 15.49 -12.03 10.92
CA ASP A 157 16.58 -12.78 11.50
C ASP A 157 17.40 -11.94 12.49
N ALA A 158 17.69 -10.68 12.19
CA ALA A 158 18.36 -9.75 13.09
C ALA A 158 17.54 -9.49 14.35
N THR A 159 16.22 -9.34 14.24
CA THR A 159 15.32 -9.11 15.40
C THR A 159 15.25 -10.36 16.28
N LYS A 160 15.16 -11.55 15.67
CA LYS A 160 15.20 -12.84 16.36
C LYS A 160 16.51 -13.03 17.12
N GLY A 161 17.64 -12.79 16.45
CA GLY A 161 18.98 -12.89 17.07
C GLY A 161 19.14 -11.93 18.25
N SER A 162 18.60 -10.71 18.13
CA SER A 162 18.61 -9.73 19.23
C SER A 162 17.80 -10.21 20.43
N TYR A 163 16.63 -10.81 20.20
CA TYR A 163 15.83 -11.40 21.28
C TYR A 163 16.55 -12.56 21.98
N GLU A 164 17.16 -13.48 21.22
CA GLU A 164 17.91 -14.61 21.78
C GLU A 164 19.09 -14.14 22.62
N ALA A 165 19.83 -13.13 22.16
CA ALA A 165 20.92 -12.52 22.92
C ALA A 165 20.46 -11.91 24.26
N MET A 166 19.30 -11.21 24.27
CA MET A 166 18.71 -10.69 25.51
C MET A 166 18.34 -11.81 26.48
N LYS A 167 17.80 -12.94 25.96
CA LYS A 167 17.42 -14.08 26.78
C LYS A 167 18.63 -14.73 27.46
N ILE A 168 19.73 -14.88 26.71
CA ILE A 168 20.97 -15.44 27.27
C ILE A 168 21.54 -14.54 28.36
N LYS A 169 21.51 -13.21 28.17
CA LYS A 169 21.98 -12.25 29.16
C LYS A 169 21.16 -12.32 30.44
N ALA A 170 19.85 -12.38 30.33
CA ALA A 170 18.94 -12.45 31.50
C ALA A 170 19.04 -13.75 32.30
N VAL A 171 19.67 -14.80 31.77
CA VAL A 171 19.92 -16.08 32.50
C VAL A 171 21.26 -16.03 33.22
N ASN A 172 22.19 -15.17 32.81
CA ASN A 172 23.56 -15.09 33.36
C ASN A 172 23.73 -13.96 34.39
N ASP A 173 22.76 -13.09 34.53
CA ASP A 173 22.64 -12.04 35.56
C ASP A 173 21.76 -12.54 36.72
#